data_59a44bc4b73700fcd4f53977767e6593
#
_entry.id   59a44bc4b73700fcd4f53977767e6593
#
_cell.length_a   1.000
_cell.length_b   1.000
_cell.length_c   1.000
_cell.angle_alpha   90.00
_cell.angle_beta   90.00
_cell.angle_gamma   90.00
#
_symmetry.space_group_name_H-M   'P 1'
#
loop_
_entity.id
_entity.type
_entity.pdbx_description
1 polymer ?
#
loop_
_entity_poly.entity_id
_entity_poly.type
_entity_poly.pdbx_seq_one_letter_code
_entity_poly.pdbx_strand_id
1 'polypeptide(L)'
;MRLFSDYHSHPQGHRLQPYSQALLQPWISTARERGLTDIALTDHDRYHPGVNFEEIDRLREANPDIKIRAGIELDNDPVHSAQGRRWVEENWGRLDFVLGSVHFLRGDWAFDHAGEEAEFARRDVDEVYIDYYERIREIAASGLVDCMSHLDLVKIFGFRPTRNFTDMFDATLTTIRKANLAMELSTAGWRKPVNELYPSDEIIRTAMAKGIPFTTSSDAHSHFQLGENFNRLGEKMAAIGIREVCIFENHKRQPIAL
;
A
#
# COMPACT_ATOMS: atom_id res chain seq x y z
N MET A 1 11.72 -6.97 17.18
CA MET A 1 12.03 -5.85 16.26
C MET A 1 10.89 -4.86 16.39
N ARG A 2 11.17 -3.57 16.63
CA ARG A 2 10.13 -2.54 16.76
C ARG A 2 10.03 -1.79 15.44
N LEU A 3 8.88 -1.81 14.81
CA LEU A 3 8.60 -1.04 13.60
C LEU A 3 8.21 0.39 13.98
N PHE A 4 8.64 1.35 13.19
CA PHE A 4 8.52 2.79 13.48
C PHE A 4 7.86 3.57 12.35
N SER A 5 7.55 2.92 11.21
CA SER A 5 6.97 3.58 10.04
C SER A 5 5.73 2.86 9.54
N ASP A 6 4.73 3.64 9.09
CA ASP A 6 3.51 3.14 8.45
C ASP A 6 3.22 3.95 7.19
N TYR A 7 3.35 3.32 6.04
CA TYR A 7 3.31 3.99 4.73
C TYR A 7 2.01 3.77 3.95
N HIS A 8 0.93 3.31 4.63
CA HIS A 8 -0.36 3.15 3.99
C HIS A 8 -1.49 3.45 4.97
N SER A 9 -2.08 4.64 4.83
CA SER A 9 -3.19 5.08 5.66
C SER A 9 -4.16 6.00 4.93
N HIS A 10 -5.44 5.87 5.26
CA HIS A 10 -6.56 6.56 4.62
C HIS A 10 -7.31 7.44 5.61
N PRO A 11 -6.84 8.68 5.90
CA PRO A 11 -7.54 9.58 6.79
C PRO A 11 -8.97 9.91 6.35
N GLN A 12 -9.22 9.98 5.06
CA GLN A 12 -10.55 10.20 4.52
C GLN A 12 -11.43 8.94 4.56
N GLY A 13 -10.83 7.76 4.79
CA GLY A 13 -11.51 6.48 4.67
C GLY A 13 -12.03 6.27 3.24
N HIS A 14 -13.32 5.93 3.11
CA HIS A 14 -13.97 5.84 1.79
C HIS A 14 -14.92 7.03 1.54
N ARG A 15 -14.58 8.22 2.03
CA ARG A 15 -15.42 9.43 1.91
C ARG A 15 -14.60 10.62 1.51
N LEU A 16 -15.04 11.35 0.48
CA LEU A 16 -14.44 12.63 0.15
C LEU A 16 -14.69 13.63 1.28
N GLN A 17 -13.63 14.01 1.97
CA GLN A 17 -13.65 15.05 3.00
C GLN A 17 -12.29 15.78 3.02
N PRO A 18 -12.30 17.13 3.21
CA PRO A 18 -11.05 17.87 3.18
C PRO A 18 -10.17 17.52 4.40
N TYR A 19 -8.88 17.46 4.19
CA TYR A 19 -7.91 17.40 5.27
C TYR A 19 -8.08 18.62 6.18
N SER A 20 -8.11 18.37 7.46
CA SER A 20 -8.19 19.36 8.51
C SER A 20 -7.50 18.84 9.76
N GLN A 21 -7.14 19.73 10.67
CA GLN A 21 -6.56 19.34 11.95
C GLN A 21 -7.48 18.33 12.69
N ALA A 22 -8.78 18.55 12.68
CA ALA A 22 -9.74 17.65 13.34
C ALA A 22 -9.72 16.23 12.76
N LEU A 23 -9.53 16.10 11.45
CA LEU A 23 -9.43 14.80 10.77
C LEU A 23 -8.07 14.13 11.03
N LEU A 24 -6.98 14.88 10.96
CA LEU A 24 -5.62 14.34 10.93
C LEU A 24 -5.01 14.15 12.33
N GLN A 25 -5.37 14.99 13.31
CA GLN A 25 -4.77 14.93 14.66
C GLN A 25 -4.94 13.57 15.36
N PRO A 26 -6.10 12.85 15.25
CA PRO A 26 -6.22 11.51 15.82
C PRO A 26 -5.18 10.51 15.27
N TRP A 27 -4.79 10.62 13.99
CA TRP A 27 -3.76 9.77 13.38
C TRP A 27 -2.38 10.03 13.99
N ILE A 28 -2.05 11.29 14.22
CA ILE A 28 -0.80 11.67 14.86
C ILE A 28 -0.75 11.20 16.32
N SER A 29 -1.87 11.33 17.04
CA SER A 29 -1.96 10.86 18.43
C SER A 29 -1.74 9.34 18.50
N THR A 30 -2.40 8.57 17.63
CA THR A 30 -2.22 7.12 17.54
C THR A 30 -0.80 6.73 17.11
N ALA A 31 -0.21 7.44 16.14
CA ALA A 31 1.18 7.21 15.75
C ALA A 31 2.13 7.34 16.96
N ARG A 32 1.97 8.40 17.74
CA ARG A 32 2.77 8.66 18.93
C ARG A 32 2.58 7.58 19.99
N GLU A 33 1.34 7.19 20.28
CA GLU A 33 1.00 6.13 21.24
C GLU A 33 1.62 4.78 20.84
N ARG A 34 1.67 4.48 19.54
CA ARG A 34 2.25 3.24 19.00
C ARG A 34 3.75 3.33 18.73
N GLY A 35 4.33 4.53 18.93
CA GLY A 35 5.76 4.80 18.74
C GLY A 35 6.17 4.78 17.27
N LEU A 36 5.26 5.14 16.38
CA LEU A 36 5.56 5.41 14.98
C LEU A 36 6.12 6.83 14.88
N THR A 37 7.20 6.97 14.14
CA THR A 37 7.91 8.25 13.97
C THR A 37 7.95 8.69 12.50
N ASP A 38 7.46 7.87 11.57
CA ASP A 38 7.36 8.19 10.15
C ASP A 38 6.08 7.55 9.58
N ILE A 39 5.14 8.37 9.13
CA ILE A 39 3.85 7.91 8.60
C ILE A 39 3.51 8.60 7.28
N ALA A 40 2.86 7.90 6.37
CA ALA A 40 2.35 8.46 5.14
C ALA A 40 0.81 8.53 5.13
N LEU A 41 0.27 9.66 4.67
CA LEU A 41 -1.15 9.85 4.41
C LEU A 41 -1.37 9.53 2.93
N THR A 42 -2.04 8.43 2.62
CA THR A 42 -2.10 7.85 1.26
C THR A 42 -3.53 7.53 0.84
N ASP A 43 -4.47 8.45 1.05
CA ASP A 43 -5.83 8.24 0.58
C ASP A 43 -5.86 7.86 -0.91
N HIS A 44 -6.87 7.09 -1.32
CA HIS A 44 -7.06 6.74 -2.73
C HIS A 44 -7.11 7.99 -3.62
N ASP A 45 -6.56 7.91 -4.80
CA ASP A 45 -6.47 8.99 -5.77
C ASP A 45 -7.84 9.60 -6.15
N ARG A 46 -8.92 8.83 -6.12
CA ARG A 46 -10.29 9.35 -6.31
C ARG A 46 -10.72 10.36 -5.25
N TYR A 47 -10.04 10.39 -4.10
CA TYR A 47 -10.30 11.35 -3.02
C TYR A 47 -9.28 12.50 -2.99
N HIS A 48 -8.44 12.64 -4.02
CA HIS A 48 -7.46 13.72 -4.12
C HIS A 48 -8.04 15.13 -3.90
N PRO A 49 -9.32 15.45 -4.24
CA PRO A 49 -9.84 16.80 -3.97
C PRO A 49 -9.91 17.15 -2.48
N GLY A 50 -9.88 16.14 -1.60
CA GLY A 50 -9.81 16.36 -0.15
C GLY A 50 -8.39 16.55 0.38
N VAL A 51 -7.35 16.24 -0.38
CA VAL A 51 -5.95 16.42 0.02
C VAL A 51 -5.63 17.92 0.09
N ASN A 52 -5.15 18.35 1.25
CA ASN A 52 -4.75 19.73 1.49
C ASN A 52 -3.32 19.77 2.01
N PHE A 53 -2.39 20.15 1.15
CA PHE A 53 -0.95 20.16 1.49
C PHE A 53 -0.63 21.23 2.55
N GLU A 54 -1.34 22.36 2.60
CA GLU A 54 -1.14 23.38 3.61
C GLU A 54 -1.51 22.86 5.01
N GLU A 55 -2.54 22.01 5.11
CA GLU A 55 -2.86 21.33 6.39
C GLU A 55 -1.81 20.28 6.75
N ILE A 56 -1.25 19.56 5.79
CA ILE A 56 -0.13 18.64 6.04
C ILE A 56 1.08 19.41 6.56
N ASP A 57 1.40 20.56 5.98
CA ASP A 57 2.53 21.38 6.39
C ASP A 57 2.33 21.95 7.82
N ARG A 58 1.14 22.46 8.13
CA ARG A 58 0.79 22.88 9.52
C ARG A 58 0.90 21.71 10.51
N LEU A 59 0.48 20.52 10.08
CA LEU A 59 0.57 19.33 10.91
C LEU A 59 2.03 18.92 11.18
N ARG A 60 2.89 19.03 10.18
CA ARG A 60 4.36 18.81 10.30
C ARG A 60 5.00 19.79 11.28
N GLU A 61 4.67 21.09 11.15
CA GLU A 61 5.18 22.13 12.06
C GLU A 61 4.75 21.91 13.50
N ALA A 62 3.49 21.48 13.70
CA ALA A 62 2.94 21.23 15.04
C ALA A 62 3.45 19.91 15.67
N ASN A 63 4.01 18.98 14.89
CA ASN A 63 4.43 17.65 15.35
C ASN A 63 5.82 17.27 14.83
N PRO A 64 6.88 18.01 15.22
CA PRO A 64 8.23 17.80 14.69
C PRO A 64 8.87 16.46 15.10
N ASP A 65 8.27 15.76 16.05
CA ASP A 65 8.66 14.44 16.54
C ASP A 65 8.22 13.28 15.61
N ILE A 66 7.30 13.55 14.66
CA ILE A 66 6.79 12.57 13.71
C ILE A 66 6.98 13.11 12.29
N LYS A 67 7.62 12.31 11.43
CA LYS A 67 7.68 12.59 9.98
C LYS A 67 6.32 12.25 9.36
N ILE A 68 5.69 13.25 8.77
CA ILE A 68 4.39 13.10 8.13
C ILE A 68 4.61 13.25 6.63
N ARG A 69 4.39 12.18 5.88
CA ARG A 69 4.61 12.12 4.44
C ARG A 69 3.32 12.43 3.71
N ALA A 70 3.38 13.35 2.76
CA ALA A 70 2.29 13.56 1.81
C ALA A 70 2.35 12.46 0.76
N GLY A 71 1.35 11.62 0.71
CA GLY A 71 1.28 10.52 -0.23
C GLY A 71 -0.08 10.39 -0.88
N ILE A 72 -0.20 9.42 -1.77
CA ILE A 72 -1.44 9.02 -2.43
C ILE A 72 -1.37 7.54 -2.80
N GLU A 73 -2.48 6.84 -2.75
CA GLU A 73 -2.65 5.53 -3.34
C GLU A 73 -3.25 5.68 -4.74
N LEU A 74 -2.40 5.50 -5.76
CA LEU A 74 -2.81 5.54 -7.15
C LEU A 74 -3.45 4.20 -7.54
N ASP A 75 -4.74 4.25 -7.85
CA ASP A 75 -5.57 3.10 -8.13
C ASP A 75 -5.77 2.88 -9.64
N ASN A 76 -6.23 1.68 -10.00
CA ASN A 76 -6.68 1.35 -11.36
C ASN A 76 -8.20 1.52 -11.55
N ASP A 77 -8.85 2.38 -10.77
CA ASP A 77 -10.28 2.68 -10.85
C ASP A 77 -10.68 3.10 -12.27
N PRO A 78 -11.57 2.38 -12.96
CA PRO A 78 -11.92 2.65 -14.36
C PRO A 78 -12.56 4.01 -14.59
N VAL A 79 -13.15 4.61 -13.55
CA VAL A 79 -13.80 5.92 -13.62
C VAL A 79 -12.85 7.06 -13.29
N HIS A 80 -11.97 6.88 -12.30
CA HIS A 80 -11.19 7.95 -11.69
C HIS A 80 -9.70 7.92 -12.03
N SER A 81 -9.14 6.77 -12.44
CA SER A 81 -7.68 6.61 -12.61
C SER A 81 -7.04 7.62 -13.56
N ALA A 82 -7.72 8.03 -14.64
CA ALA A 82 -7.18 9.03 -15.55
C ALA A 82 -7.06 10.42 -14.90
N GLN A 83 -7.97 10.76 -14.00
CA GLN A 83 -7.93 12.01 -13.24
C GLN A 83 -6.89 11.92 -12.11
N GLY A 84 -6.85 10.80 -11.41
CA GLY A 84 -5.87 10.51 -10.36
C GLY A 84 -4.44 10.62 -10.88
N ARG A 85 -4.13 9.98 -12.01
CA ARG A 85 -2.80 10.07 -12.66
C ARG A 85 -2.40 11.50 -12.98
N ARG A 86 -3.29 12.28 -13.59
CA ARG A 86 -3.02 13.70 -13.89
C ARG A 86 -2.74 14.49 -12.61
N TRP A 87 -3.55 14.27 -11.58
CA TRP A 87 -3.34 14.93 -10.30
C TRP A 87 -1.98 14.59 -9.68
N VAL A 88 -1.57 13.33 -9.74
CA VAL A 88 -0.24 12.89 -9.27
C VAL A 88 0.86 13.59 -10.06
N GLU A 89 0.77 13.62 -11.39
CA GLU A 89 1.74 14.30 -12.26
C GLU A 89 1.85 15.80 -11.93
N GLU A 90 0.72 16.48 -11.76
CA GLU A 90 0.64 17.91 -11.44
C GLU A 90 1.18 18.24 -10.05
N ASN A 91 1.08 17.30 -9.10
CA ASN A 91 1.49 17.47 -7.71
C ASN A 91 2.73 16.68 -7.32
N TRP A 92 3.43 16.06 -8.27
CA TRP A 92 4.59 15.22 -8.02
C TRP A 92 5.60 15.85 -7.05
N GLY A 93 5.95 17.11 -7.28
CA GLY A 93 6.91 17.84 -6.43
C GLY A 93 6.41 18.19 -5.02
N ARG A 94 5.13 17.93 -4.70
CA ARG A 94 4.54 18.11 -3.37
C ARG A 94 4.32 16.78 -2.63
N LEU A 95 4.39 15.66 -3.36
CA LEU A 95 4.27 14.32 -2.80
C LEU A 95 5.63 13.80 -2.36
N ASP A 96 5.64 13.08 -1.25
CA ASP A 96 6.81 12.33 -0.78
C ASP A 96 6.79 10.90 -1.31
N PHE A 97 5.59 10.36 -1.59
CA PHE A 97 5.40 8.93 -1.78
C PHE A 97 4.11 8.62 -2.55
N VAL A 98 4.18 7.70 -3.50
CA VAL A 98 3.03 7.21 -4.25
C VAL A 98 2.99 5.69 -4.20
N LEU A 99 1.89 5.13 -3.68
CA LEU A 99 1.56 3.71 -3.77
C LEU A 99 0.88 3.40 -5.11
N GLY A 100 1.11 2.22 -5.64
CA GLY A 100 0.40 1.71 -6.81
C GLY A 100 -0.43 0.48 -6.44
N SER A 101 -1.73 0.51 -6.71
CA SER A 101 -2.70 -0.48 -6.26
C SER A 101 -3.62 -0.97 -7.35
N VAL A 102 -4.07 -2.23 -7.21
CA VAL A 102 -5.07 -2.84 -8.09
C VAL A 102 -6.28 -3.24 -7.24
N HIS A 103 -7.42 -2.60 -7.48
CA HIS A 103 -8.70 -2.90 -6.85
C HIS A 103 -9.79 -3.27 -7.85
N PHE A 104 -9.54 -3.07 -9.15
CA PHE A 104 -10.50 -3.36 -10.22
C PHE A 104 -9.92 -4.34 -11.23
N LEU A 105 -10.71 -5.34 -11.59
CA LEU A 105 -10.38 -6.35 -12.58
C LEU A 105 -11.29 -6.23 -13.81
N ARG A 106 -11.11 -7.13 -14.79
CA ARG A 106 -11.84 -7.14 -16.06
C ARG A 106 -13.36 -7.01 -15.85
N GLY A 107 -13.98 -6.08 -16.60
CA GLY A 107 -15.40 -5.73 -16.47
C GLY A 107 -15.65 -4.77 -15.32
N ASP A 108 -14.65 -3.95 -14.95
CA ASP A 108 -14.74 -2.92 -13.91
C ASP A 108 -15.15 -3.49 -12.53
N TRP A 109 -14.78 -4.72 -12.28
CA TRP A 109 -15.14 -5.45 -11.08
C TRP A 109 -14.23 -5.04 -9.89
N ALA A 110 -14.84 -4.39 -8.90
CA ALA A 110 -14.18 -4.03 -7.62
C ALA A 110 -14.06 -5.28 -6.73
N PHE A 111 -13.12 -6.16 -7.05
CA PHE A 111 -13.05 -7.54 -6.57
C PHE A 111 -12.83 -7.68 -5.05
N ASP A 112 -12.30 -6.68 -4.40
CA ASP A 112 -11.96 -6.70 -2.96
C ASP A 112 -13.05 -6.13 -2.05
N HIS A 113 -14.18 -5.68 -2.62
CA HIS A 113 -15.30 -5.18 -1.83
C HIS A 113 -16.00 -6.29 -1.05
N ALA A 114 -16.51 -5.94 0.13
CA ALA A 114 -17.33 -6.84 0.92
C ALA A 114 -18.56 -7.29 0.12
N GLY A 115 -18.78 -8.60 0.03
CA GLY A 115 -19.85 -9.19 -0.77
C GLY A 115 -19.43 -9.76 -2.13
N GLU A 116 -18.24 -9.43 -2.62
CA GLU A 116 -17.72 -9.93 -3.91
C GLU A 116 -17.19 -11.37 -3.84
N GLU A 117 -17.11 -11.98 -2.66
CA GLU A 117 -16.73 -13.37 -2.48
C GLU A 117 -17.58 -14.34 -3.33
N ALA A 118 -18.89 -14.07 -3.45
CA ALA A 118 -19.80 -14.89 -4.28
C ALA A 118 -19.49 -14.76 -5.78
N GLU A 119 -19.00 -13.60 -6.22
CA GLU A 119 -18.60 -13.39 -7.60
C GLU A 119 -17.27 -14.12 -7.90
N PHE A 120 -16.33 -14.14 -6.97
CA PHE A 120 -15.13 -14.98 -7.07
C PHE A 120 -15.47 -16.45 -7.31
N ALA A 121 -16.46 -17.00 -6.57
CA ALA A 121 -16.87 -18.40 -6.71
C ALA A 121 -17.48 -18.74 -8.09
N ARG A 122 -17.90 -17.73 -8.87
CA ARG A 122 -18.46 -17.90 -10.22
C ARG A 122 -17.40 -17.78 -11.33
N ARG A 123 -16.19 -17.29 -11.01
CA ARG A 123 -15.14 -17.03 -11.97
C ARG A 123 -14.09 -18.14 -11.96
N ASP A 124 -13.38 -18.28 -13.06
CA ASP A 124 -12.14 -19.05 -13.09
C ASP A 124 -11.07 -18.29 -12.27
N VAL A 125 -10.69 -18.85 -11.13
CA VAL A 125 -9.74 -18.21 -10.20
C VAL A 125 -8.38 -18.03 -10.85
N ASP A 126 -7.94 -18.95 -11.72
CA ASP A 126 -6.67 -18.82 -12.44
C ASP A 126 -6.69 -17.58 -13.35
N GLU A 127 -7.80 -17.35 -14.08
CA GLU A 127 -7.94 -16.17 -14.94
C GLU A 127 -8.05 -14.86 -14.11
N VAL A 128 -8.66 -14.90 -12.93
CA VAL A 128 -8.70 -13.76 -11.99
C VAL A 128 -7.28 -13.38 -11.57
N TYR A 129 -6.44 -14.38 -11.22
CA TYR A 129 -5.05 -14.13 -10.86
C TYR A 129 -4.22 -13.62 -12.03
N ILE A 130 -4.43 -14.13 -13.24
CA ILE A 130 -3.75 -13.64 -14.46
C ILE A 130 -4.06 -12.16 -14.67
N ASP A 131 -5.34 -11.77 -14.70
CA ASP A 131 -5.77 -10.38 -14.88
C ASP A 131 -5.19 -9.47 -13.79
N TYR A 132 -5.22 -9.91 -12.52
CA TYR A 132 -4.66 -9.16 -11.41
C TYR A 132 -3.17 -8.85 -11.58
N TYR A 133 -2.35 -9.86 -11.86
CA TYR A 133 -0.91 -9.67 -12.00
C TYR A 133 -0.52 -8.95 -13.30
N GLU A 134 -1.33 -9.02 -14.35
CA GLU A 134 -1.16 -8.18 -15.54
C GLU A 134 -1.29 -6.70 -15.16
N ARG A 135 -2.34 -6.32 -14.44
CA ARG A 135 -2.57 -4.94 -13.97
C ARG A 135 -1.49 -4.46 -12.99
N ILE A 136 -1.03 -5.32 -12.11
CA ILE A 136 0.13 -5.01 -11.24
C ILE A 136 1.34 -4.60 -12.09
N ARG A 137 1.64 -5.35 -13.17
CA ARG A 137 2.77 -5.02 -14.06
C ARG A 137 2.55 -3.72 -14.83
N GLU A 138 1.32 -3.42 -15.23
CA GLU A 138 0.96 -2.14 -15.88
C GLU A 138 1.21 -0.96 -14.96
N ILE A 139 0.75 -1.04 -13.71
CA ILE A 139 0.98 0.02 -12.71
C ILE A 139 2.47 0.14 -12.39
N ALA A 140 3.15 -0.97 -12.16
CA ALA A 140 4.59 -0.96 -11.89
C ALA A 140 5.43 -0.34 -13.02
N ALA A 141 4.97 -0.44 -14.27
CA ALA A 141 5.63 0.13 -15.44
C ALA A 141 5.21 1.58 -15.74
N SER A 142 4.27 2.16 -14.99
CA SER A 142 3.70 3.49 -15.29
C SER A 142 4.69 4.65 -15.09
N GLY A 143 5.69 4.48 -14.23
CA GLY A 143 6.62 5.55 -13.85
C GLY A 143 6.04 6.57 -12.86
N LEU A 144 4.84 6.32 -12.31
CA LEU A 144 4.13 7.23 -11.41
C LEU A 144 4.04 6.74 -9.96
N VAL A 145 4.71 5.63 -9.62
CA VAL A 145 4.64 5.02 -8.30
C VAL A 145 6.04 4.78 -7.72
N ASP A 146 6.15 4.79 -6.41
CA ASP A 146 7.39 4.52 -5.67
C ASP A 146 7.39 3.11 -5.07
N CYS A 147 6.20 2.59 -4.79
CA CYS A 147 6.01 1.33 -4.10
C CYS A 147 4.74 0.63 -4.59
N MET A 148 4.80 -0.69 -4.74
CA MET A 148 3.59 -1.49 -4.95
C MET A 148 2.96 -1.82 -3.61
N SER A 149 1.66 -1.57 -3.49
CA SER A 149 0.87 -1.91 -2.30
C SER A 149 0.61 -3.42 -2.22
N HIS A 150 -0.14 -3.87 -1.25
CA HIS A 150 -0.67 -5.23 -1.00
C HIS A 150 -0.64 -6.18 -2.23
N LEU A 151 0.57 -6.57 -2.67
CA LEU A 151 0.87 -7.15 -3.98
C LEU A 151 0.06 -8.41 -4.35
N ASP A 152 -0.54 -9.09 -3.40
CA ASP A 152 -1.40 -10.25 -3.63
C ASP A 152 -2.80 -10.10 -2.97
N LEU A 153 -3.36 -8.89 -3.01
CA LEU A 153 -4.71 -8.60 -2.50
C LEU A 153 -5.77 -9.51 -3.12
N VAL A 154 -5.55 -10.01 -4.32
CA VAL A 154 -6.43 -10.96 -5.02
C VAL A 154 -6.80 -12.19 -4.18
N LYS A 155 -6.01 -12.55 -3.19
CA LYS A 155 -6.28 -13.66 -2.26
C LYS A 155 -7.24 -13.33 -1.12
N ILE A 156 -7.80 -12.11 -1.06
CA ILE A 156 -8.54 -11.54 0.08
C ILE A 156 -9.61 -12.47 0.68
N PHE A 157 -10.31 -13.23 -0.13
CA PHE A 157 -11.35 -14.18 0.30
C PHE A 157 -10.85 -15.63 0.43
N GLY A 158 -9.53 -15.85 0.32
CA GLY A 158 -8.91 -17.18 0.48
C GLY A 158 -8.92 -18.04 -0.79
N PHE A 159 -9.48 -17.57 -1.91
CA PHE A 159 -9.36 -18.28 -3.19
C PHE A 159 -7.90 -18.34 -3.65
N ARG A 160 -7.51 -19.49 -4.20
CA ARG A 160 -6.15 -19.75 -4.65
C ARG A 160 -6.16 -20.30 -6.07
N PRO A 161 -5.16 -19.98 -6.89
CA PRO A 161 -5.04 -20.57 -8.21
C PRO A 161 -4.77 -22.07 -8.10
N THR A 162 -5.24 -22.80 -9.11
CA THR A 162 -5.03 -24.24 -9.22
C THR A 162 -3.75 -24.60 -9.99
N ARG A 163 -3.32 -23.69 -10.91
CA ARG A 163 -2.06 -23.81 -11.65
C ARG A 163 -0.88 -23.28 -10.83
N ASN A 164 0.31 -23.62 -11.27
CA ASN A 164 1.53 -23.03 -10.73
C ASN A 164 1.72 -21.61 -11.29
N PHE A 165 1.82 -20.64 -10.39
CA PHE A 165 1.97 -19.22 -10.71
C PHE A 165 3.38 -18.67 -10.43
N THR A 166 4.34 -19.53 -10.10
CA THR A 166 5.72 -19.13 -9.78
C THR A 166 6.34 -18.27 -10.88
N ASP A 167 6.19 -18.65 -12.15
CA ASP A 167 6.73 -17.88 -13.28
C ASP A 167 6.06 -16.49 -13.40
N MET A 168 4.76 -16.40 -13.11
CA MET A 168 4.03 -15.14 -13.12
C MET A 168 4.48 -14.22 -11.98
N PHE A 169 4.66 -14.76 -10.77
CA PHE A 169 5.20 -14.01 -9.64
C PHE A 169 6.61 -13.52 -9.96
N ASP A 170 7.46 -14.38 -10.52
CA ASP A 170 8.82 -14.03 -10.92
C ASP A 170 8.84 -12.90 -11.96
N ALA A 171 8.01 -13.00 -13.00
CA ALA A 171 7.88 -11.97 -14.04
C ALA A 171 7.40 -10.63 -13.47
N THR A 172 6.41 -10.66 -12.56
CA THR A 172 5.87 -9.47 -11.90
C THR A 172 6.94 -8.81 -11.02
N LEU A 173 7.60 -9.57 -10.18
CA LEU A 173 8.69 -9.08 -9.32
C LEU A 173 9.88 -8.57 -10.15
N THR A 174 10.14 -9.18 -11.30
CA THR A 174 11.15 -8.69 -12.24
C THR A 174 10.77 -7.31 -12.81
N THR A 175 9.49 -7.08 -13.10
CA THR A 175 9.00 -5.76 -13.53
C THR A 175 9.15 -4.72 -12.43
N ILE A 176 8.73 -5.04 -11.20
CA ILE A 176 8.88 -4.18 -10.02
C ILE A 176 10.36 -3.83 -9.78
N ARG A 177 11.26 -4.82 -9.86
CA ARG A 177 12.70 -4.61 -9.70
C ARG A 177 13.30 -3.72 -10.79
N LYS A 178 12.91 -3.92 -12.06
CA LYS A 178 13.36 -3.10 -13.20
C LYS A 178 12.88 -1.65 -13.09
N ALA A 179 11.67 -1.44 -12.60
CA ALA A 179 11.11 -0.12 -12.33
C ALA A 179 11.70 0.54 -11.07
N ASN A 180 12.60 -0.15 -10.35
CA ASN A 180 13.24 0.32 -9.12
C ASN A 180 12.25 0.65 -7.99
N LEU A 181 11.12 -0.05 -7.93
CA LEU A 181 10.09 0.16 -6.91
C LEU A 181 10.39 -0.62 -5.63
N ALA A 182 9.79 -0.18 -4.53
CA ALA A 182 9.65 -0.96 -3.31
C ALA A 182 8.36 -1.80 -3.34
N MET A 183 8.18 -2.63 -2.31
CA MET A 183 6.95 -3.34 -2.01
C MET A 183 6.59 -3.13 -0.55
N GLU A 184 5.31 -3.01 -0.25
CA GLU A 184 4.89 -2.97 1.14
C GLU A 184 4.72 -4.38 1.74
N LEU A 185 4.91 -4.45 3.05
CA LEU A 185 4.50 -5.55 3.90
C LEU A 185 3.28 -5.06 4.69
N SER A 186 2.08 -5.42 4.22
CA SER A 186 0.84 -4.88 4.77
C SER A 186 0.17 -5.84 5.74
N THR A 187 -0.09 -5.34 6.95
CA THR A 187 -0.82 -6.07 7.99
C THR A 187 -2.33 -6.14 7.76
N ALA A 188 -2.84 -5.40 6.76
CA ALA A 188 -4.27 -5.38 6.44
C ALA A 188 -4.88 -6.76 6.24
N GLY A 189 -4.15 -7.66 5.58
CA GLY A 189 -4.63 -8.99 5.29
C GLY A 189 -4.97 -9.84 6.52
N TRP A 190 -4.36 -9.54 7.67
CA TRP A 190 -4.73 -10.18 8.93
C TRP A 190 -6.12 -9.73 9.47
N ARG A 191 -6.67 -8.65 8.94
CA ARG A 191 -8.02 -8.17 9.23
C ARG A 191 -9.07 -8.62 8.20
N LYS A 192 -8.61 -9.24 7.10
CA LYS A 192 -9.47 -9.70 6.00
C LYS A 192 -9.78 -11.21 6.14
N PRO A 193 -10.77 -11.75 5.41
CA PRO A 193 -11.12 -13.17 5.47
C PRO A 193 -9.94 -14.13 5.28
N VAL A 194 -8.98 -13.77 4.44
CA VAL A 194 -7.76 -14.57 4.20
C VAL A 194 -6.88 -14.73 5.43
N ASN A 195 -6.91 -13.78 6.37
CA ASN A 195 -6.09 -13.75 7.60
C ASN A 195 -4.59 -14.03 7.37
N GLU A 196 -4.04 -13.45 6.32
CA GLU A 196 -2.61 -13.55 5.96
C GLU A 196 -1.98 -12.17 5.77
N LEU A 197 -0.66 -12.08 5.86
CA LEU A 197 0.09 -10.89 5.44
C LEU A 197 -0.04 -10.67 3.92
N TYR A 198 -0.04 -9.44 3.47
CA TYR A 198 0.23 -9.08 2.09
C TYR A 198 1.67 -8.59 1.94
N PRO A 199 2.46 -9.15 1.00
CA PRO A 199 2.16 -10.38 0.26
C PRO A 199 2.48 -11.66 1.06
N SER A 200 2.24 -12.81 0.43
CA SER A 200 2.57 -14.14 0.96
C SER A 200 4.07 -14.35 1.13
N ASP A 201 4.45 -15.32 1.98
CA ASP A 201 5.85 -15.65 2.25
C ASP A 201 6.63 -16.06 0.99
N GLU A 202 5.99 -16.74 0.05
CA GLU A 202 6.59 -17.10 -1.24
C GLU A 202 7.02 -15.86 -2.02
N ILE A 203 6.10 -14.89 -2.16
CA ILE A 203 6.35 -13.64 -2.87
C ILE A 203 7.43 -12.82 -2.15
N ILE A 204 7.37 -12.74 -0.81
CA ILE A 204 8.38 -12.03 0.00
C ILE A 204 9.78 -12.62 -0.23
N ARG A 205 9.93 -13.95 -0.15
CA ARG A 205 11.23 -14.61 -0.35
C ARG A 205 11.78 -14.41 -1.75
N THR A 206 10.92 -14.48 -2.77
CA THR A 206 11.31 -14.23 -4.15
C THR A 206 11.71 -12.76 -4.36
N ALA A 207 11.00 -11.82 -3.75
CA ALA A 207 11.33 -10.39 -3.79
C ALA A 207 12.68 -10.10 -3.10
N MET A 208 12.94 -10.73 -1.93
CA MET A 208 14.23 -10.64 -1.24
C MET A 208 15.38 -11.15 -2.13
N ALA A 209 15.19 -12.29 -2.79
CA ALA A 209 16.20 -12.85 -3.70
C ALA A 209 16.49 -11.93 -4.90
N LYS A 210 15.51 -11.13 -5.31
CA LYS A 210 15.67 -10.10 -6.37
C LYS A 210 16.20 -8.76 -5.84
N GLY A 211 16.39 -8.61 -4.53
CA GLY A 211 16.84 -7.35 -3.92
C GLY A 211 15.79 -6.24 -4.02
N ILE A 212 14.50 -6.57 -3.99
CA ILE A 212 13.42 -5.59 -3.91
C ILE A 212 13.31 -5.11 -2.46
N PRO A 213 13.39 -3.81 -2.19
CA PRO A 213 13.25 -3.27 -0.85
C PRO A 213 11.81 -3.28 -0.37
N PHE A 214 11.62 -3.30 0.96
CA PHE A 214 10.30 -3.31 1.59
C PHE A 214 10.07 -2.06 2.41
N THR A 215 8.79 -1.64 2.49
CA THR A 215 8.29 -0.74 3.52
C THR A 215 7.21 -1.45 4.34
N THR A 216 6.83 -0.89 5.48
CA THR A 216 5.79 -1.45 6.36
C THR A 216 4.52 -0.64 6.28
N SER A 217 3.38 -1.31 6.36
CA SER A 217 2.09 -0.67 6.28
C SER A 217 0.98 -1.37 7.06
N SER A 218 -0.03 -0.61 7.42
CA SER A 218 -1.25 -1.15 8.02
C SER A 218 -2.46 -1.07 7.09
N ASP A 219 -2.43 -0.23 6.05
CA ASP A 219 -3.59 0.06 5.21
C ASP A 219 -4.80 0.44 6.08
N ALA A 220 -4.54 1.42 6.94
CA ALA A 220 -5.48 1.84 7.98
C ALA A 220 -6.57 2.74 7.40
N HIS A 221 -7.85 2.37 7.60
CA HIS A 221 -9.02 3.16 7.23
C HIS A 221 -9.66 3.88 8.43
N SER A 222 -9.06 3.72 9.59
CA SER A 222 -9.30 4.52 10.79
C SER A 222 -8.01 4.65 11.58
N HIS A 223 -7.85 5.74 12.33
CA HIS A 223 -6.62 5.94 13.11
C HIS A 223 -6.34 4.80 14.09
N PHE A 224 -7.36 4.08 14.57
CA PHE A 224 -7.20 2.91 15.44
C PHE A 224 -6.48 1.73 14.76
N GLN A 225 -6.45 1.68 13.45
CA GLN A 225 -5.77 0.63 12.68
C GLN A 225 -4.33 0.98 12.34
N LEU A 226 -3.92 2.26 12.48
CA LEU A 226 -2.57 2.71 12.13
C LEU A 226 -1.51 1.93 12.94
N GLY A 227 -0.63 1.19 12.27
CA GLY A 227 0.37 0.31 12.90
C GLY A 227 -0.20 -0.93 13.60
N GLU A 228 -1.45 -1.31 13.29
CA GLU A 228 -2.06 -2.51 13.86
C GLU A 228 -1.29 -3.77 13.44
N ASN A 229 -1.10 -4.70 14.40
CA ASN A 229 -0.33 -5.94 14.21
C ASN A 229 1.17 -5.76 13.90
N PHE A 230 1.76 -4.59 14.10
CA PHE A 230 3.18 -4.35 13.81
C PHE A 230 4.14 -5.19 14.70
N ASN A 231 3.75 -5.56 15.91
CA ASN A 231 4.52 -6.51 16.70
C ASN A 231 4.62 -7.88 15.99
N ARG A 232 3.49 -8.40 15.51
CA ARG A 232 3.41 -9.65 14.75
C ARG A 232 4.20 -9.55 13.44
N LEU A 233 4.12 -8.39 12.75
CA LEU A 233 4.90 -8.15 11.54
C LEU A 233 6.41 -8.16 11.84
N GLY A 234 6.85 -7.49 12.90
CA GLY A 234 8.25 -7.46 13.31
C GLY A 234 8.81 -8.86 13.64
N GLU A 235 8.03 -9.70 14.31
CA GLU A 235 8.39 -11.10 14.58
C GLU A 235 8.53 -11.89 13.27
N LYS A 236 7.58 -11.74 12.36
CA LYS A 236 7.58 -12.41 11.05
C LYS A 236 8.77 -11.96 10.20
N MET A 237 9.04 -10.65 10.11
CA MET A 237 10.19 -10.10 9.40
C MET A 237 11.51 -10.67 9.95
N ALA A 238 11.65 -10.71 11.28
CA ALA A 238 12.81 -11.29 11.94
C ALA A 238 13.00 -12.77 11.58
N ALA A 239 11.92 -13.55 11.55
CA ALA A 239 11.95 -14.97 11.22
C ALA A 239 12.31 -15.23 9.74
N ILE A 240 11.88 -14.36 8.83
CA ILE A 240 12.20 -14.44 7.39
C ILE A 240 13.61 -13.92 7.09
N GLY A 241 14.18 -13.11 7.98
CA GLY A 241 15.51 -12.52 7.82
C GLY A 241 15.54 -11.12 7.23
N ILE A 242 14.40 -10.41 7.21
CA ILE A 242 14.36 -8.99 6.84
C ILE A 242 14.95 -8.17 7.99
N ARG A 243 15.96 -7.36 7.69
CA ARG A 243 16.71 -6.55 8.67
C ARG A 243 16.69 -5.06 8.36
N GLU A 244 16.04 -4.70 7.28
CA GLU A 244 16.00 -3.33 6.77
C GLU A 244 14.64 -3.09 6.15
N VAL A 245 14.12 -1.87 6.32
CA VAL A 245 12.97 -1.33 5.57
C VAL A 245 13.38 -0.02 4.93
N CYS A 246 12.61 0.46 3.98
CA CYS A 246 12.82 1.77 3.41
C CYS A 246 11.72 2.75 3.83
N ILE A 247 12.12 4.00 4.00
CA ILE A 247 11.26 5.17 4.12
C ILE A 247 11.43 6.04 2.88
N PHE A 248 10.50 6.98 2.68
CA PHE A 248 10.50 7.85 1.52
C PHE A 248 10.41 9.32 1.92
N GLU A 249 11.10 10.16 1.16
CA GLU A 249 11.02 11.61 1.25
C GLU A 249 11.26 12.21 -0.13
N ASN A 250 10.30 12.97 -0.66
CA ASN A 250 10.37 13.51 -2.02
C ASN A 250 10.73 12.42 -3.06
N HIS A 251 10.03 11.28 -3.02
CA HIS A 251 10.24 10.09 -3.86
C HIS A 251 11.60 9.40 -3.71
N LYS A 252 12.44 9.87 -2.78
CA LYS A 252 13.76 9.29 -2.53
C LYS A 252 13.67 8.25 -1.43
N ARG A 253 13.96 7.02 -1.80
CA ARG A 253 14.03 5.89 -0.89
C ARG A 253 15.29 5.92 -0.05
N GLN A 254 15.14 5.75 1.26
CA GLN A 254 16.23 5.64 2.23
C GLN A 254 16.12 4.33 2.99
N PRO A 255 17.14 3.47 2.99
CA PRO A 255 17.15 2.25 3.78
C PRO A 255 17.38 2.56 5.25
N ILE A 256 16.63 1.87 6.11
CA ILE A 256 16.74 1.98 7.57
C ILE A 256 16.87 0.57 8.17
N ALA A 257 17.94 0.35 8.92
CA ALA A 257 18.13 -0.89 9.68
C ALA A 257 17.12 -0.98 10.83
N LEU A 258 16.65 -2.21 11.11
CA LEU A 258 15.64 -2.52 12.12
C LEU A 258 16.24 -3.13 13.38
#